data_5c6cec59c050c0cffdc1171a25e25564
#
_entry.id   5c6cec59c050c0cffdc1171a25e25564
#
_cell.length_a   1.000
_cell.length_b   1.000
_cell.length_c   1.000
_cell.angle_alpha   90.00
_cell.angle_beta   90.00
_cell.angle_gamma   90.00
#
_symmetry.space_group_name_H-M   'P 1'
#
loop_
_entity.id
_entity.type
_entity.pdbx_description
1 polymer ?
#
loop_
_entity_poly.entity_id
_entity_poly.type
_entity_poly.pdbx_seq_one_letter_code
_entity_poly.pdbx_strand_id
1 'polypeptide(L)'
;KFKKKIVSFEISSKRTIILISLEKNLSSSNAENLGAKFYDQFKDSNKIEYEVNSDTISSNLKNLIGNFLHGIKLKSYKFEKYKTKKDKGDISINVIGKNIPNNNDQLKFSSIEKGTFYTRDLVSEPGNILHPDEYAKRIKTLSKFGLKIKIYNDKELKKLGMNTLLGVGQ
;
A
#
# COMPACT_ATOMS: atom_id res chain seq x y z
N LYS A 1 -12.78 23.90 17.82
CA LYS A 1 -12.83 22.62 17.04
C LYS A 1 -11.74 22.69 15.98
N PHE A 2 -10.68 21.90 16.10
CA PHE A 2 -9.66 21.81 15.07
C PHE A 2 -10.28 21.23 13.79
N LYS A 3 -10.38 22.02 12.72
CA LYS A 3 -10.89 21.57 11.41
C LYS A 3 -9.91 20.63 10.69
N LYS A 4 -8.61 20.67 11.02
CA LYS A 4 -7.57 19.83 10.42
C LYS A 4 -7.23 18.66 11.34
N LYS A 5 -7.24 17.45 10.80
CA LYS A 5 -6.87 16.23 11.55
C LYS A 5 -5.36 16.08 11.76
N ILE A 6 -4.53 16.71 10.93
CA ILE A 6 -3.06 16.68 11.01
C ILE A 6 -2.57 18.11 11.02
N VAL A 7 -1.79 18.47 12.03
CA VAL A 7 -1.23 19.82 12.22
C VAL A 7 0.26 19.67 12.55
N SER A 8 1.11 20.47 11.93
CA SER A 8 2.54 20.49 12.17
C SER A 8 2.98 21.82 12.79
N PHE A 9 3.92 21.75 13.73
CA PHE A 9 4.52 22.90 14.41
C PHE A 9 6.04 22.77 14.36
N GLU A 10 6.70 23.79 13.84
CA GLU A 10 8.17 23.89 13.91
C GLU A 10 8.57 24.42 15.27
N ILE A 11 9.35 23.63 16.02
CA ILE A 11 9.92 24.03 17.31
C ILE A 11 11.30 24.65 17.10
N SER A 12 12.03 24.16 16.11
CA SER A 12 13.33 24.67 15.69
C SER A 12 13.58 24.30 14.23
N SER A 13 14.66 24.83 13.64
CA SER A 13 15.10 24.47 12.28
C SER A 13 15.30 22.96 12.08
N LYS A 14 15.56 22.21 13.17
CA LYS A 14 15.81 20.76 13.14
C LYS A 14 14.63 19.91 13.65
N ARG A 15 13.66 20.50 14.35
CA ARG A 15 12.59 19.74 15.03
C ARG A 15 11.21 20.26 14.70
N THR A 16 10.38 19.36 14.19
CA THR A 16 8.96 19.61 13.94
C THR A 16 8.13 18.59 14.72
N ILE A 17 7.09 19.03 15.38
CA ILE A 17 6.07 18.17 15.98
C ILE A 17 4.87 18.12 15.05
N ILE A 18 4.36 16.91 14.82
CA ILE A 18 3.14 16.66 14.07
C ILE A 18 2.13 16.06 15.02
N LEU A 19 1.01 16.74 15.20
CA LEU A 19 -0.12 16.28 15.99
C LEU A 19 -1.18 15.70 15.07
N ILE A 20 -1.63 14.49 15.39
CA ILE A 20 -2.69 13.80 14.67
C ILE A 20 -3.87 13.63 15.61
N SER A 21 -5.00 14.25 15.27
CA SER A 21 -6.23 14.12 16.03
C SER A 21 -6.94 12.82 15.71
N LEU A 22 -7.18 12.00 16.74
CA LEU A 22 -7.85 10.71 16.64
C LEU A 22 -9.29 10.81 17.17
N GLU A 23 -10.22 10.15 16.50
CA GLU A 23 -11.60 9.97 16.97
C GLU A 23 -11.65 8.81 17.98
N LYS A 24 -12.55 8.86 18.98
CA LYS A 24 -12.70 7.80 19.99
C LYS A 24 -12.91 6.40 19.40
N ASN A 25 -13.67 6.32 18.30
CA ASN A 25 -14.03 5.07 17.62
C ASN A 25 -13.51 5.08 16.19
N LEU A 26 -12.19 5.18 16.03
CA LEU A 26 -11.57 5.19 14.72
C LEU A 26 -11.57 3.78 14.12
N SER A 27 -12.23 3.62 12.96
CA SER A 27 -12.21 2.34 12.23
C SER A 27 -10.85 2.10 11.56
N SER A 28 -10.54 0.84 11.22
CA SER A 28 -9.32 0.47 10.48
C SER A 28 -9.19 1.26 9.17
N SER A 29 -10.28 1.36 8.40
CA SER A 29 -10.31 2.13 7.15
C SER A 29 -10.04 3.62 7.37
N ASN A 30 -10.56 4.21 8.45
CA ASN A 30 -10.29 5.61 8.78
C ASN A 30 -8.82 5.81 9.23
N ALA A 31 -8.23 4.82 9.90
CA ALA A 31 -6.81 4.85 10.25
C ALA A 31 -5.91 4.76 9.01
N GLU A 32 -6.24 3.89 8.05
CA GLU A 32 -5.58 3.80 6.75
C GLU A 32 -5.68 5.11 5.96
N ASN A 33 -6.88 5.69 5.88
CA ASN A 33 -7.10 6.98 5.22
C ASN A 33 -6.31 8.11 5.90
N LEU A 34 -6.13 8.06 7.22
CA LEU A 34 -5.32 9.02 7.96
C LEU A 34 -3.84 8.89 7.59
N GLY A 35 -3.35 7.65 7.47
CA GLY A 35 -2.00 7.36 6.99
C GLY A 35 -1.77 7.85 5.56
N ALA A 36 -2.73 7.61 4.66
CA ALA A 36 -2.65 8.10 3.29
C ALA A 36 -2.60 9.65 3.23
N LYS A 37 -3.40 10.33 4.05
CA LYS A 37 -3.37 11.81 4.16
C LYS A 37 -2.05 12.32 4.74
N PHE A 38 -1.49 11.62 5.71
CA PHE A 38 -0.17 11.94 6.25
C PHE A 38 0.88 11.87 5.14
N TYR A 39 0.89 10.79 4.37
CA TYR A 39 1.82 10.64 3.25
C TYR A 39 1.66 11.78 2.23
N ASP A 40 0.44 12.08 1.78
CA ASP A 40 0.20 13.17 0.82
C ASP A 40 0.68 14.54 1.31
N GLN A 41 0.56 14.80 2.61
CA GLN A 41 0.98 16.08 3.19
C GLN A 41 2.49 16.22 3.31
N PHE A 42 3.22 15.11 3.52
CA PHE A 42 4.64 15.15 3.89
C PHE A 42 5.59 14.50 2.87
N LYS A 43 5.10 13.80 1.85
CA LYS A 43 5.94 13.12 0.82
C LYS A 43 6.92 14.04 0.09
N ASP A 44 6.55 15.30 -0.11
CA ASP A 44 7.36 16.30 -0.82
C ASP A 44 8.17 17.21 0.15
N SER A 45 8.14 16.89 1.45
CA SER A 45 8.93 17.63 2.44
C SER A 45 10.42 17.30 2.30
N ASN A 46 11.28 18.21 2.78
CA ASN A 46 12.72 17.94 2.85
C ASN A 46 13.08 16.95 3.97
N LYS A 47 12.11 16.55 4.79
CA LYS A 47 12.26 15.59 5.88
C LYS A 47 11.76 14.23 5.41
N ILE A 48 12.62 13.24 5.44
CA ILE A 48 12.32 11.87 5.01
C ILE A 48 12.15 10.90 6.19
N GLU A 49 12.58 11.30 7.40
CA GLU A 49 12.51 10.47 8.59
C GLU A 49 11.49 11.03 9.58
N TYR A 50 10.59 10.17 10.04
CA TYR A 50 9.54 10.49 11.01
C TYR A 50 9.56 9.47 12.13
N GLU A 51 9.34 9.94 13.35
CA GLU A 51 9.15 9.11 14.53
C GLU A 51 7.71 9.22 15.00
N VAL A 52 7.04 8.08 15.15
CA VAL A 52 5.66 7.99 15.64
C VAL A 52 5.68 7.47 17.07
N ASN A 53 5.31 8.32 18.02
CA ASN A 53 5.14 7.90 19.43
C ASN A 53 3.75 7.29 19.63
N SER A 54 3.72 6.01 20.00
CA SER A 54 2.50 5.23 20.20
C SER A 54 1.99 5.23 21.65
N ASP A 55 2.70 5.83 22.61
CA ASP A 55 2.32 5.80 24.04
C ASP A 55 1.04 6.57 24.34
N THR A 56 0.73 7.58 23.54
CA THR A 56 -0.47 8.40 23.69
C THR A 56 -1.74 7.76 23.13
N ILE A 57 -1.62 6.56 22.53
CA ILE A 57 -2.73 5.86 21.91
C ILE A 57 -3.47 5.04 22.95
N SER A 58 -4.79 5.23 23.03
CA SER A 58 -5.65 4.43 23.92
C SER A 58 -5.62 2.95 23.51
N SER A 59 -5.55 2.05 24.49
CA SER A 59 -5.57 0.60 24.30
C SER A 59 -6.80 0.06 23.54
N ASN A 60 -7.86 0.84 23.49
CA ASN A 60 -9.08 0.50 22.74
C ASN A 60 -8.92 0.58 21.21
N LEU A 61 -7.87 1.24 20.73
CA LEU A 61 -7.60 1.40 19.30
C LEU A 61 -6.59 0.34 18.82
N LYS A 62 -6.99 -0.93 18.93
CA LYS A 62 -6.18 -2.06 18.47
C LYS A 62 -5.76 -1.87 17.02
N ASN A 63 -4.51 -2.18 16.73
CA ASN A 63 -3.91 -2.11 15.39
C ASN A 63 -3.96 -0.73 14.70
N LEU A 64 -4.21 0.37 15.44
CA LEU A 64 -4.25 1.71 14.87
C LEU A 64 -2.96 2.03 14.11
N ILE A 65 -1.81 1.81 14.74
CA ILE A 65 -0.50 2.09 14.14
C ILE A 65 -0.29 1.23 12.89
N GLY A 66 -0.62 -0.07 12.95
CA GLY A 66 -0.51 -0.96 11.80
C GLY A 66 -1.34 -0.47 10.61
N ASN A 67 -2.60 -0.12 10.82
CA ASN A 67 -3.48 0.42 9.77
C ASN A 67 -2.98 1.78 9.25
N PHE A 68 -2.51 2.66 10.13
CA PHE A 68 -1.93 3.95 9.74
C PHE A 68 -0.71 3.78 8.84
N LEU A 69 0.25 2.93 9.23
CA LEU A 69 1.44 2.62 8.44
C LEU A 69 1.08 1.95 7.11
N HIS A 70 0.10 1.04 7.15
CA HIS A 70 -0.43 0.39 5.95
C HIS A 70 -1.00 1.42 4.97
N GLY A 71 -1.78 2.39 5.45
CA GLY A 71 -2.30 3.48 4.63
C GLY A 71 -1.20 4.33 3.99
N ILE A 72 -0.15 4.66 4.74
CA ILE A 72 1.05 5.32 4.21
C ILE A 72 1.66 4.48 3.08
N LYS A 73 1.88 3.19 3.34
CA LYS A 73 2.51 2.28 2.38
C LYS A 73 1.69 2.12 1.11
N LEU A 74 0.38 1.92 1.22
CA LEU A 74 -0.51 1.83 0.06
C LEU A 74 -0.51 3.11 -0.78
N LYS A 75 -0.40 4.28 -0.14
CA LYS A 75 -0.37 5.58 -0.81
C LYS A 75 0.99 5.88 -1.44
N SER A 76 2.07 5.34 -0.89
CA SER A 76 3.43 5.55 -1.41
C SER A 76 3.73 4.78 -2.70
N TYR A 77 2.82 3.92 -3.16
CA TYR A 77 3.02 3.16 -4.39
C TYR A 77 3.28 4.05 -5.59
N LYS A 78 4.34 3.72 -6.33
CA LYS A 78 4.74 4.37 -7.58
C LYS A 78 5.11 3.31 -8.61
N PHE A 79 4.57 3.42 -9.83
CA PHE A 79 5.00 2.60 -10.94
C PHE A 79 6.15 3.29 -11.68
N GLU A 80 7.37 2.89 -11.37
CA GLU A 80 8.59 3.54 -11.88
C GLU A 80 9.45 2.62 -12.75
N LYS A 81 8.90 1.48 -13.17
CA LYS A 81 9.64 0.43 -13.88
C LYS A 81 10.31 0.94 -15.15
N TYR A 82 9.68 1.87 -15.86
CA TYR A 82 10.15 2.40 -17.14
C TYR A 82 10.64 3.85 -17.06
N LYS A 83 10.68 4.44 -15.87
CA LYS A 83 11.22 5.79 -15.70
C LYS A 83 12.75 5.78 -15.74
N THR A 84 13.35 6.68 -16.51
CA THR A 84 14.80 6.91 -16.52
C THR A 84 15.29 7.61 -15.27
N LYS A 85 14.47 8.51 -14.72
CA LYS A 85 14.73 9.17 -13.43
C LYS A 85 13.66 8.71 -12.44
N LYS A 86 14.11 8.10 -11.35
CA LYS A 86 13.21 7.74 -10.24
C LYS A 86 12.97 8.96 -9.35
N ASP A 87 11.78 9.03 -8.77
CA ASP A 87 11.47 10.07 -7.80
C ASP A 87 12.38 9.97 -6.57
N LYS A 88 12.44 11.04 -5.77
CA LYS A 88 13.14 11.04 -4.48
C LYS A 88 12.64 9.87 -3.61
N GLY A 89 13.52 9.40 -2.73
CA GLY A 89 13.21 8.31 -1.80
C GLY A 89 11.93 8.55 -1.02
N ASP A 90 11.35 7.45 -0.56
CA ASP A 90 10.12 7.46 0.23
C ASP A 90 10.37 7.93 1.66
N ILE A 91 9.30 8.32 2.37
CA ILE A 91 9.40 8.63 3.80
C ILE A 91 9.66 7.37 4.61
N SER A 92 10.54 7.48 5.61
CA SER A 92 10.84 6.45 6.59
C SER A 92 10.13 6.75 7.91
N ILE A 93 9.52 5.75 8.52
CA ILE A 93 8.80 5.91 9.79
C ILE A 93 9.33 4.91 10.81
N ASN A 94 9.83 5.43 11.91
CA ASN A 94 10.18 4.67 13.09
C ASN A 94 9.06 4.78 14.13
N VAL A 95 8.62 3.66 14.67
CA VAL A 95 7.58 3.63 15.73
C VAL A 95 8.22 3.34 17.05
N ILE A 96 7.96 4.22 18.03
CA ILE A 96 8.41 4.07 19.40
C ILE A 96 7.21 3.94 20.35
N GLY A 97 7.43 3.46 21.56
CA GLY A 97 6.42 3.33 22.61
C GLY A 97 5.85 1.90 22.74
N LYS A 98 4.71 1.77 23.43
CA LYS A 98 4.16 0.47 23.85
C LYS A 98 3.23 -0.19 22.84
N ASN A 99 2.62 0.58 21.94
CA ASN A 99 1.61 0.08 20.99
C ASN A 99 2.21 -0.17 19.59
N ILE A 100 3.31 -0.92 19.54
CA ILE A 100 3.97 -1.33 18.30
C ILE A 100 3.23 -2.53 17.70
N PRO A 101 2.96 -2.57 16.38
CA PRO A 101 2.36 -3.75 15.75
C PRO A 101 3.22 -4.99 15.99
N ASN A 102 2.60 -6.10 16.40
CA ASN A 102 3.31 -7.36 16.58
C ASN A 102 3.76 -7.96 15.24
N ASN A 103 4.63 -8.95 15.26
CA ASN A 103 5.20 -9.58 14.06
C ASN A 103 4.12 -10.16 13.13
N ASN A 104 3.06 -10.75 13.67
CA ASN A 104 1.98 -11.32 12.87
C ASN A 104 1.20 -10.23 12.12
N ASP A 105 0.91 -9.11 12.78
CA ASP A 105 0.25 -7.97 12.15
C ASP A 105 1.15 -7.36 11.07
N GLN A 106 2.45 -7.21 11.33
CA GLN A 106 3.41 -6.71 10.34
C GLN A 106 3.48 -7.63 9.11
N LEU A 107 3.53 -8.96 9.31
CA LEU A 107 3.51 -9.94 8.22
C LEU A 107 2.22 -9.88 7.41
N LYS A 108 1.07 -9.74 8.10
CA LYS A 108 -0.24 -9.58 7.45
C LYS A 108 -0.27 -8.35 6.56
N PHE A 109 0.07 -7.17 7.08
CA PHE A 109 0.09 -5.93 6.30
C PHE A 109 1.07 -6.00 5.13
N SER A 110 2.29 -6.48 5.37
CA SER A 110 3.29 -6.66 4.31
C SER A 110 2.81 -7.59 3.20
N SER A 111 2.08 -8.65 3.53
CA SER A 111 1.52 -9.57 2.53
C SER A 111 0.42 -8.93 1.69
N ILE A 112 -0.48 -8.16 2.33
CA ILE A 112 -1.54 -7.41 1.63
C ILE A 112 -0.92 -6.35 0.71
N GLU A 113 0.08 -5.60 1.19
CA GLU A 113 0.81 -4.59 0.43
C GLU A 113 1.46 -5.17 -0.82
N LYS A 114 2.20 -6.28 -0.67
CA LYS A 114 2.83 -6.98 -1.78
C LYS A 114 1.81 -7.42 -2.83
N GLY A 115 0.69 -8.01 -2.41
CA GLY A 115 -0.39 -8.42 -3.30
C GLY A 115 -1.03 -7.24 -4.03
N THR A 116 -1.31 -6.16 -3.30
CA THR A 116 -1.88 -4.92 -3.86
C THR A 116 -0.93 -4.28 -4.87
N PHE A 117 0.35 -4.18 -4.55
CA PHE A 117 1.36 -3.61 -5.45
C PHE A 117 1.55 -4.47 -6.68
N TYR A 118 1.60 -5.79 -6.53
CA TYR A 118 1.65 -6.71 -7.66
C TYR A 118 0.46 -6.49 -8.62
N THR A 119 -0.75 -6.35 -8.08
CA THR A 119 -1.95 -6.06 -8.89
C THR A 119 -1.85 -4.70 -9.58
N ARG A 120 -1.41 -3.66 -8.86
CA ARG A 120 -1.22 -2.32 -9.44
C ARG A 120 -0.15 -2.31 -10.53
N ASP A 121 0.94 -3.08 -10.35
CA ASP A 121 1.97 -3.24 -11.36
C ASP A 121 1.40 -3.88 -12.63
N LEU A 122 0.59 -4.93 -12.50
CA LEU A 122 -0.07 -5.56 -13.65
C LEU A 122 -0.99 -4.58 -14.40
N VAL A 123 -1.76 -3.75 -13.68
CA VAL A 123 -2.64 -2.75 -14.30
C VAL A 123 -1.85 -1.63 -14.98
N SER A 124 -0.68 -1.28 -14.45
CA SER A 124 0.16 -0.18 -14.95
C SER A 124 1.10 -0.60 -16.09
N GLU A 125 1.24 -1.91 -16.36
CA GLU A 125 2.06 -2.39 -17.45
C GLU A 125 1.46 -1.99 -18.82
N PRO A 126 2.28 -1.56 -19.77
CA PRO A 126 1.82 -1.26 -21.12
C PRO A 126 1.42 -2.54 -21.86
N GLY A 127 0.42 -2.43 -22.77
CA GLY A 127 -0.17 -3.59 -23.48
C GLY A 127 0.82 -4.37 -24.35
N ASN A 128 1.87 -3.73 -24.87
CA ASN A 128 2.94 -4.40 -25.60
C ASN A 128 3.85 -5.28 -24.71
N ILE A 129 3.77 -5.11 -23.40
CA ILE A 129 4.50 -5.93 -22.42
C ILE A 129 3.55 -6.94 -21.77
N LEU A 130 2.38 -6.50 -21.30
CA LEU A 130 1.42 -7.34 -20.61
C LEU A 130 0.27 -7.75 -21.56
N HIS A 131 0.59 -8.59 -22.55
CA HIS A 131 -0.41 -9.31 -23.34
C HIS A 131 -0.90 -10.58 -22.61
N PRO A 132 -1.97 -11.25 -23.07
CA PRO A 132 -2.62 -12.36 -22.36
C PRO A 132 -1.67 -13.48 -21.93
N ASP A 133 -0.74 -13.88 -22.79
CA ASP A 133 0.23 -14.95 -22.47
C ASP A 133 1.19 -14.57 -21.35
N GLU A 134 1.70 -13.33 -21.39
CA GLU A 134 2.60 -12.83 -20.34
C GLU A 134 1.84 -12.66 -19.01
N TYR A 135 0.58 -12.20 -19.07
CA TYR A 135 -0.28 -12.14 -17.89
C TYR A 135 -0.47 -13.53 -17.28
N ALA A 136 -0.85 -14.51 -18.08
CA ALA A 136 -1.03 -15.90 -17.63
C ALA A 136 0.27 -16.47 -17.02
N LYS A 137 1.41 -16.22 -17.65
CA LYS A 137 2.73 -16.62 -17.15
C LYS A 137 3.04 -16.00 -15.79
N ARG A 138 2.79 -14.69 -15.61
CA ARG A 138 3.00 -14.00 -14.33
C ARG A 138 2.07 -14.53 -13.26
N ILE A 139 0.78 -14.71 -13.55
CA ILE A 139 -0.17 -15.30 -12.59
C ILE A 139 0.26 -16.71 -12.20
N LYS A 140 0.77 -17.53 -13.13
CA LYS A 140 1.26 -18.88 -12.83
C LYS A 140 2.35 -18.89 -11.75
N THR A 141 3.15 -17.83 -11.64
CA THR A 141 4.20 -17.75 -10.61
C THR A 141 3.64 -17.70 -9.19
N LEU A 142 2.37 -17.33 -9.02
CA LEU A 142 1.72 -17.28 -7.70
C LEU A 142 1.47 -18.66 -7.11
N SER A 143 1.61 -19.73 -7.90
CA SER A 143 1.55 -21.13 -7.42
C SER A 143 2.58 -21.41 -6.31
N LYS A 144 3.72 -20.72 -6.32
CA LYS A 144 4.75 -20.82 -5.26
C LYS A 144 4.25 -20.35 -3.88
N PHE A 145 3.15 -19.62 -3.83
CA PHE A 145 2.47 -19.21 -2.59
C PHE A 145 1.32 -20.15 -2.21
N GLY A 146 1.21 -21.33 -2.82
CA GLY A 146 0.18 -22.33 -2.53
C GLY A 146 -1.13 -22.15 -3.29
N LEU A 147 -1.22 -21.19 -4.23
CA LEU A 147 -2.41 -21.01 -5.06
C LEU A 147 -2.50 -22.08 -6.13
N LYS A 148 -3.67 -22.72 -6.26
CA LYS A 148 -4.00 -23.62 -7.36
C LYS A 148 -4.42 -22.81 -8.57
N ILE A 149 -3.56 -22.76 -9.61
CA ILE A 149 -3.79 -21.95 -10.81
C ILE A 149 -3.97 -22.88 -12.00
N LYS A 150 -5.04 -22.67 -12.75
CA LYS A 150 -5.30 -23.32 -14.03
C LYS A 150 -5.39 -22.27 -15.12
N ILE A 151 -4.63 -22.45 -16.18
CA ILE A 151 -4.60 -21.57 -17.36
C ILE A 151 -5.18 -22.37 -18.51
N TYR A 152 -6.10 -21.76 -19.24
CA TYR A 152 -6.70 -22.33 -20.42
C TYR A 152 -6.15 -21.64 -21.65
N ASN A 153 -5.73 -22.43 -22.63
CA ASN A 153 -5.33 -21.92 -23.94
C ASN A 153 -6.53 -21.75 -24.88
N ASP A 154 -6.34 -21.16 -26.05
CA ASP A 154 -7.41 -20.86 -27.01
C ASP A 154 -8.22 -22.08 -27.41
N LYS A 155 -7.57 -23.23 -27.61
CA LYS A 155 -8.25 -24.49 -27.99
C LYS A 155 -9.15 -24.97 -26.85
N GLU A 156 -8.69 -24.85 -25.61
CA GLU A 156 -9.48 -25.25 -24.43
C GLU A 156 -10.64 -24.27 -24.21
N LEU A 157 -10.39 -22.95 -24.36
CA LEU A 157 -11.45 -21.93 -24.27
C LEU A 157 -12.52 -22.15 -25.36
N LYS A 158 -12.13 -22.49 -26.56
CA LYS A 158 -13.07 -22.81 -27.63
C LYS A 158 -13.92 -24.05 -27.31
N LYS A 159 -13.32 -25.10 -26.76
CA LYS A 159 -14.04 -26.31 -26.30
C LYS A 159 -15.04 -26.00 -25.18
N LEU A 160 -14.75 -25.03 -24.34
CA LEU A 160 -15.62 -24.56 -23.24
C LEU A 160 -16.70 -23.59 -23.73
N GLY A 161 -16.74 -23.23 -25.02
CA GLY A 161 -17.73 -22.30 -25.57
C GLY A 161 -17.48 -20.83 -25.18
N MET A 162 -16.29 -20.47 -24.71
CA MET A 162 -15.94 -19.09 -24.27
C MET A 162 -15.59 -18.20 -25.46
N ASN A 163 -16.43 -18.16 -26.48
CA ASN A 163 -16.17 -17.49 -27.76
C ASN A 163 -16.07 -15.96 -27.63
N THR A 164 -16.84 -15.35 -26.72
CA THR A 164 -16.77 -13.90 -26.48
C THR A 164 -15.39 -13.50 -25.93
N LEU A 165 -14.82 -14.31 -25.04
CA LEU A 165 -13.47 -14.06 -24.49
C LEU A 165 -12.42 -14.16 -25.61
N LEU A 166 -12.53 -15.17 -26.49
CA LEU A 166 -11.65 -15.32 -27.62
C LEU A 166 -11.75 -14.15 -28.62
N GLY A 167 -12.95 -13.61 -28.82
CA GLY A 167 -13.15 -12.45 -29.71
C GLY A 167 -12.55 -11.13 -29.18
N VAL A 168 -12.32 -11.00 -27.89
CA VAL A 168 -11.66 -9.84 -27.28
C VAL A 168 -10.12 -9.95 -27.39
N GLY A 169 -9.59 -11.16 -27.49
CA GLY A 169 -8.14 -11.42 -27.52
C GLY A 169 -7.52 -11.50 -28.91
N GLN A 170 -8.30 -11.27 -29.98
CA GLN A 170 -7.82 -11.31 -31.38
C GLN A 170 -7.32 -9.95 -31.84
#